data_1c670992a963a38f857fe88f2b657cf8
#
_entry.id   1c670992a963a38f857fe88f2b657cf8
#
_cell.length_a   1.000
_cell.length_b   1.000
_cell.length_c   1.000
_cell.angle_alpha   90.00
_cell.angle_beta   90.00
_cell.angle_gamma   90.00
#
_symmetry.space_group_name_H-M   'P 1'
#
loop_
_entity.id
_entity.type
_entity.pdbx_description
1 polymer ?
#
loop_
_entity_poly.entity_id
_entity_poly.type
_entity_poly.pdbx_seq_one_letter_code
_entity_poly.pdbx_strand_id
1 'polypeptide(L)'
;QAQFSPLLAEVAKEDSPVVRAQQHVLGHLADELSVETLAGVAGMSTRNFARVFARDTGMTPMEFVNSARIDRARNLLETSDLPLKTVAFRSGFRSARCMRVLFSERIGLTPVQYRHQFG
;
A
#
# COMPACT_ATOMS: atom_id res chain seq x y z
N GLN A 1 24.95 4.42 2.21
CA GLN A 1 24.14 4.82 2.54
C GLN A 1 24.02 5.43 3.81
N ALA A 2 24.03 6.48 3.88
CA ALA A 2 23.98 7.29 5.00
C ALA A 2 22.84 6.89 5.88
N GLN A 3 23.09 5.93 6.68
CA GLN A 3 22.00 5.37 7.41
C GLN A 3 21.65 6.16 8.64
N PHE A 4 22.58 6.92 9.17
CA PHE A 4 22.27 7.57 10.40
C PHE A 4 21.50 8.83 10.22
N SER A 5 21.84 9.62 9.24
CA SER A 5 21.02 10.75 8.92
C SER A 5 19.60 10.33 8.60
N PRO A 6 19.44 9.27 7.82
CA PRO A 6 18.07 8.76 7.62
C PRO A 6 17.42 8.29 8.89
N LEU A 7 18.18 7.76 9.83
CA LEU A 7 17.60 7.32 11.07
C LEU A 7 17.01 8.47 11.86
N LEU A 8 17.72 9.58 11.95
CA LEU A 8 17.18 10.75 12.61
C LEU A 8 15.98 11.32 11.87
N ALA A 9 16.06 11.29 10.55
CA ALA A 9 14.96 11.76 9.75
C ALA A 9 13.73 10.88 9.95
N GLU A 10 13.93 9.58 10.10
CA GLU A 10 12.82 8.67 10.34
C GLU A 10 12.16 8.94 11.67
N VAL A 11 12.95 9.20 12.71
CA VAL A 11 12.38 9.51 14.00
C VAL A 11 11.54 10.78 13.91
N ALA A 12 12.05 11.80 13.24
CA ALA A 12 11.30 13.02 13.06
C ALA A 12 10.05 12.77 12.23
N LYS A 13 10.17 11.93 11.21
CA LYS A 13 9.04 11.65 10.34
C LYS A 13 7.97 10.80 11.01
N GLU A 14 8.34 10.02 12.01
CA GLU A 14 7.36 9.22 12.72
C GLU A 14 6.24 10.05 13.29
N ASP A 15 6.51 11.30 13.58
CA ASP A 15 5.49 12.20 14.08
C ASP A 15 4.76 12.93 12.97
N SER A 16 5.15 12.73 11.72
CA SER A 16 4.50 13.46 10.63
C SER A 16 3.14 12.84 10.31
N PRO A 17 2.20 13.68 9.90
CA PRO A 17 0.89 13.17 9.51
C PRO A 17 0.96 12.18 8.36
N VAL A 18 1.88 12.38 7.41
CA VAL A 18 2.03 11.50 6.27
C VAL A 18 2.48 10.12 6.74
N VAL A 19 3.47 10.06 7.62
CA VAL A 19 3.96 8.77 8.11
C VAL A 19 2.89 8.05 8.92
N ARG A 20 2.13 8.80 9.73
CA ARG A 20 1.03 8.16 10.47
C ARG A 20 0.02 7.52 9.51
N ALA A 21 -0.30 8.20 8.41
CA ALA A 21 -1.21 7.65 7.42
C ALA A 21 -0.61 6.42 6.75
N GLN A 22 0.66 6.47 6.39
CA GLN A 22 1.33 5.32 5.78
C GLN A 22 1.33 4.10 6.70
N GLN A 23 1.64 4.31 7.98
CA GLN A 23 1.63 3.22 8.94
C GLN A 23 0.24 2.65 9.14
N HIS A 24 -0.77 3.52 9.13
CA HIS A 24 -2.14 3.05 9.22
C HIS A 24 -2.49 2.16 8.03
N VAL A 25 -2.12 2.57 6.83
CA VAL A 25 -2.36 1.76 5.62
C VAL A 25 -1.74 0.38 5.77
N LEU A 26 -0.48 0.33 6.17
CA LEU A 26 0.23 -0.94 6.26
C LEU A 26 -0.36 -1.87 7.30
N GLY A 27 -0.97 -1.33 8.34
CA GLY A 27 -1.60 -2.14 9.36
C GLY A 27 -3.06 -2.48 9.10
N HIS A 28 -3.66 -1.91 8.05
CA HIS A 28 -5.10 -2.05 7.80
C HIS A 28 -5.41 -2.30 6.33
N LEU A 29 -4.55 -3.08 5.65
CA LEU A 29 -4.70 -3.26 4.19
C LEU A 29 -6.03 -3.86 3.79
N ALA A 30 -6.60 -4.73 4.64
CA ALA A 30 -7.87 -5.37 4.31
C ALA A 30 -9.08 -4.48 4.62
N ASP A 31 -8.85 -3.35 5.25
CA ASP A 31 -9.93 -2.44 5.59
C ASP A 31 -10.19 -1.46 4.46
N GLU A 32 -11.28 -0.72 4.59
CA GLU A 32 -11.58 0.30 3.62
C GLU A 32 -10.67 1.50 3.87
N LEU A 33 -9.90 1.89 2.85
CA LEU A 33 -8.91 2.95 2.98
C LEU A 33 -9.20 4.02 1.94
N SER A 34 -10.02 4.99 2.30
CA SER A 34 -10.31 6.12 1.42
C SER A 34 -9.40 7.29 1.76
N VAL A 35 -9.30 8.24 0.84
CA VAL A 35 -8.53 9.45 1.11
C VAL A 35 -9.07 10.16 2.34
N GLU A 36 -10.40 10.18 2.48
CA GLU A 36 -11.03 10.80 3.64
C GLU A 36 -10.63 10.13 4.94
N THR A 37 -10.61 8.80 4.95
CA THR A 37 -10.19 8.05 6.13
C THR A 37 -8.76 8.38 6.49
N LEU A 38 -7.88 8.40 5.50
CA LEU A 38 -6.47 8.66 5.74
C LEU A 38 -6.23 10.09 6.19
N ALA A 39 -6.96 11.04 5.62
CA ALA A 39 -6.86 12.41 6.06
C ALA A 39 -7.27 12.54 7.53
N GLY A 40 -8.29 11.80 7.93
CA GLY A 40 -8.70 11.77 9.33
C GLY A 40 -7.62 11.24 10.25
N VAL A 41 -6.95 10.17 9.83
CA VAL A 41 -5.82 9.63 10.60
C VAL A 41 -4.71 10.68 10.75
N ALA A 42 -4.48 11.44 9.70
CA ALA A 42 -3.45 12.46 9.69
C ALA A 42 -3.89 13.75 10.41
N GLY A 43 -5.16 13.86 10.76
CA GLY A 43 -5.66 15.08 11.41
C GLY A 43 -5.73 16.27 10.47
N MET A 44 -5.97 16.02 9.17
CA MET A 44 -5.96 17.06 8.16
C MET A 44 -7.22 17.01 7.32
N SER A 45 -7.53 18.12 6.65
CA SER A 45 -8.58 18.08 5.64
C SER A 45 -8.15 17.20 4.48
N THR A 46 -9.12 16.65 3.76
CA THR A 46 -8.83 15.76 2.64
C THR A 46 -7.94 16.44 1.60
N ARG A 47 -8.29 17.67 1.25
CA ARG A 47 -7.54 18.40 0.22
C ARG A 47 -6.11 18.67 0.64
N ASN A 48 -5.92 19.14 1.87
CA ASN A 48 -4.59 19.45 2.36
C ASN A 48 -3.76 18.18 2.53
N PHE A 49 -4.39 17.11 3.02
CA PHE A 49 -3.70 15.85 3.16
C PHE A 49 -3.20 15.32 1.82
N ALA A 50 -4.06 15.32 0.79
CA ALA A 50 -3.66 14.84 -0.52
C ALA A 50 -2.47 15.63 -1.07
N ARG A 51 -2.49 16.94 -0.90
CA ARG A 51 -1.42 17.81 -1.36
C ARG A 51 -0.11 17.53 -0.64
N VAL A 52 -0.17 17.45 0.68
CA VAL A 52 1.02 17.21 1.50
C VAL A 52 1.58 15.81 1.26
N PHE A 53 0.69 14.83 1.14
CA PHE A 53 1.11 13.45 0.89
C PHE A 53 1.86 13.36 -0.45
N ALA A 54 1.30 13.97 -1.50
CA ALA A 54 1.95 13.94 -2.82
C ALA A 54 3.29 14.68 -2.78
N ARG A 55 3.36 15.79 -2.07
CA ARG A 55 4.59 16.54 -1.96
C ARG A 55 5.69 15.71 -1.28
N ASP A 56 5.33 15.01 -0.20
CA ASP A 56 6.31 14.30 0.62
C ASP A 56 6.68 12.93 0.05
N THR A 57 5.76 12.27 -0.67
CA THR A 57 6.00 10.89 -1.11
C THR A 57 6.15 10.76 -2.62
N GLY A 58 5.75 11.78 -3.38
CA GLY A 58 5.79 11.69 -4.83
C GLY A 58 4.64 10.91 -5.44
N MET A 59 3.65 10.50 -4.63
CA MET A 59 2.50 9.77 -5.14
C MET A 59 1.24 10.19 -4.40
N THR A 60 0.09 9.91 -4.99
CA THR A 60 -1.17 10.19 -4.30
C THR A 60 -1.39 9.19 -3.18
N PRO A 61 -2.25 9.52 -2.21
CA PRO A 61 -2.56 8.56 -1.15
C PRO A 61 -3.08 7.22 -1.68
N MET A 62 -3.94 7.25 -2.70
CA MET A 62 -4.49 6.01 -3.23
C MET A 62 -3.47 5.22 -4.03
N GLU A 63 -2.52 5.89 -4.69
CA GLU A 63 -1.41 5.19 -5.32
C GLU A 63 -0.58 4.45 -4.29
N PHE A 64 -0.38 5.06 -3.12
CA PHE A 64 0.34 4.40 -2.05
C PHE A 64 -0.43 3.19 -1.55
N VAL A 65 -1.73 3.32 -1.32
CA VAL A 65 -2.57 2.21 -0.88
C VAL A 65 -2.49 1.05 -1.87
N ASN A 66 -2.64 1.36 -3.15
CA ASN A 66 -2.61 0.34 -4.19
C ASN A 66 -1.25 -0.34 -4.26
N SER A 67 -0.17 0.41 -4.13
CA SER A 67 1.17 -0.17 -4.12
C SER A 67 1.36 -1.11 -2.94
N ALA A 68 0.88 -0.71 -1.77
CA ALA A 68 1.00 -1.54 -0.58
C ALA A 68 0.20 -2.83 -0.72
N ARG A 69 -0.99 -2.74 -1.33
CA ARG A 69 -1.82 -3.93 -1.56
C ARG A 69 -1.19 -4.87 -2.57
N ILE A 70 -0.58 -4.33 -3.62
CA ILE A 70 0.15 -5.15 -4.59
C ILE A 70 1.33 -5.84 -3.94
N ASP A 71 2.08 -5.13 -3.12
CA ASP A 71 3.22 -5.73 -2.41
C ASP A 71 2.77 -6.87 -1.49
N ARG A 72 1.64 -6.70 -0.81
CA ARG A 72 1.11 -7.75 0.04
C ARG A 72 0.72 -8.97 -0.79
N ALA A 73 0.06 -8.73 -1.92
CA ALA A 73 -0.34 -9.82 -2.81
C ALA A 73 0.89 -10.58 -3.33
N ARG A 74 1.92 -9.85 -3.74
CA ARG A 74 3.16 -10.49 -4.18
C ARG A 74 3.74 -11.38 -3.11
N ASN A 75 3.80 -10.88 -1.89
CA ASN A 75 4.34 -11.64 -0.78
C ASN A 75 3.55 -12.94 -0.57
N LEU A 76 2.23 -12.85 -0.56
CA LEU A 76 1.38 -14.03 -0.37
C LEU A 76 1.50 -15.01 -1.53
N LEU A 77 1.65 -14.51 -2.75
CA LEU A 77 1.81 -15.38 -3.91
C LEU A 77 3.14 -16.13 -3.86
N GLU A 78 4.17 -15.49 -3.31
CA GLU A 78 5.50 -16.10 -3.22
C GLU A 78 5.62 -17.07 -2.06
N THR A 79 4.91 -16.82 -0.97
CA THR A 79 5.16 -17.54 0.27
C THR A 79 4.03 -18.47 0.71
N SER A 80 2.96 -18.56 -0.07
CA SER A 80 1.83 -19.39 0.32
C SER A 80 1.17 -20.01 -0.91
N ASP A 81 0.34 -21.02 -0.64
CA ASP A 81 -0.48 -21.64 -1.68
C ASP A 81 -1.94 -21.23 -1.57
N LEU A 82 -2.19 -20.10 -0.93
CA LEU A 82 -3.56 -19.64 -0.75
C LEU A 82 -4.26 -19.44 -2.08
N PRO A 83 -5.57 -19.75 -2.15
CA PRO A 83 -6.32 -19.46 -3.37
C PRO A 83 -6.27 -17.98 -3.70
N LEU A 84 -6.36 -17.66 -4.97
CA LEU A 84 -6.28 -16.26 -5.41
C LEU A 84 -7.33 -15.39 -4.75
N LYS A 85 -8.52 -15.93 -4.53
CA LYS A 85 -9.59 -15.22 -3.85
C LYS A 85 -9.16 -14.81 -2.44
N THR A 86 -8.50 -15.71 -1.74
CA THR A 86 -8.01 -15.43 -0.39
C THR A 86 -6.88 -14.42 -0.42
N VAL A 87 -5.97 -14.56 -1.38
CA VAL A 87 -4.88 -13.59 -1.53
C VAL A 87 -5.46 -12.19 -1.75
N ALA A 88 -6.45 -12.09 -2.64
CA ALA A 88 -7.08 -10.81 -2.93
C ALA A 88 -7.70 -10.20 -1.67
N PHE A 89 -8.45 -11.02 -0.92
CA PHE A 89 -9.11 -10.54 0.29
C PHE A 89 -8.10 -10.07 1.33
N ARG A 90 -7.08 -10.88 1.58
CA ARG A 90 -6.07 -10.53 2.59
C ARG A 90 -5.24 -9.32 2.20
N SER A 91 -5.11 -9.08 0.91
CA SER A 91 -4.34 -7.94 0.41
C SER A 91 -5.18 -6.67 0.31
N GLY A 92 -6.48 -6.77 0.61
CA GLY A 92 -7.34 -5.59 0.62
C GLY A 92 -8.05 -5.31 -0.68
N PHE A 93 -8.02 -6.23 -1.63
CA PHE A 93 -8.75 -6.06 -2.88
C PHE A 93 -10.19 -6.48 -2.71
N ARG A 94 -11.07 -5.81 -3.45
CA ARG A 94 -12.50 -6.10 -3.40
C ARG A 94 -12.81 -7.49 -3.93
N SER A 95 -12.04 -7.95 -4.90
CA SER A 95 -12.25 -9.24 -5.53
C SER A 95 -10.96 -9.72 -6.18
N ALA A 96 -10.93 -11.01 -6.54
CA ALA A 96 -9.79 -11.54 -7.27
C ALA A 96 -9.63 -10.84 -8.63
N ARG A 97 -10.75 -10.45 -9.23
CA ARG A 97 -10.70 -9.73 -10.50
C ARG A 97 -10.04 -8.38 -10.35
N CYS A 98 -10.39 -7.62 -9.32
CA CYS A 98 -9.77 -6.32 -9.07
C CYS A 98 -8.27 -6.49 -8.85
N MET A 99 -7.89 -7.50 -8.08
CA MET A 99 -6.48 -7.78 -7.88
C MET A 99 -5.78 -8.10 -9.20
N ARG A 100 -6.40 -8.97 -10.00
CA ARG A 100 -5.78 -9.38 -11.27
C ARG A 100 -5.54 -8.19 -12.18
N VAL A 101 -6.52 -7.32 -12.31
CA VAL A 101 -6.39 -6.17 -13.19
C VAL A 101 -5.28 -5.24 -12.73
N LEU A 102 -5.29 -4.86 -11.46
CA LEU A 102 -4.31 -3.92 -10.96
C LEU A 102 -2.91 -4.54 -10.91
N PHE A 103 -2.84 -5.80 -10.48
CA PHE A 103 -1.57 -6.52 -10.42
C PHE A 103 -0.94 -6.61 -11.79
N SER A 104 -1.72 -6.98 -12.80
CA SER A 104 -1.20 -7.11 -14.15
C SER A 104 -0.71 -5.78 -14.71
N GLU A 105 -1.44 -4.70 -14.42
CA GLU A 105 -1.02 -3.38 -14.87
C GLU A 105 0.31 -2.98 -14.27
N ARG A 106 0.49 -3.25 -12.98
CA ARG A 106 1.66 -2.78 -12.27
C ARG A 106 2.87 -3.68 -12.42
N ILE A 107 2.64 -4.99 -12.45
CA ILE A 107 3.72 -5.98 -12.43
C ILE A 107 4.03 -6.48 -13.83
N GLY A 108 3.05 -6.46 -14.74
CA GLY A 108 3.24 -6.99 -16.08
C GLY A 108 2.97 -8.47 -16.18
N LEU A 109 2.58 -9.12 -15.11
CA LEU A 109 2.22 -10.53 -15.06
C LEU A 109 0.92 -10.66 -14.29
N THR A 110 0.12 -11.67 -14.64
CA THR A 110 -1.05 -11.97 -13.82
C THR A 110 -0.59 -12.59 -12.50
N PRO A 111 -1.45 -12.58 -11.46
CA PRO A 111 -1.09 -13.26 -10.21
C PRO A 111 -0.75 -14.74 -10.41
N VAL A 112 -1.46 -15.44 -11.31
CA VAL A 112 -1.15 -16.84 -11.59
C VAL A 112 0.23 -16.98 -12.19
N GLN A 113 0.54 -16.15 -13.18
CA GLN A 113 1.85 -16.18 -13.83
C GLN A 113 2.95 -15.84 -12.82
N TYR A 114 2.69 -14.86 -11.98
CA TYR A 114 3.66 -14.44 -10.99
C TYR A 114 3.96 -15.56 -9.99
N ARG A 115 2.93 -16.22 -9.49
CA ARG A 115 3.11 -17.35 -8.57
C ARG A 115 3.88 -18.48 -9.25
N HIS A 116 3.56 -18.75 -10.51
CA HIS A 116 4.24 -19.79 -11.25
C HIS A 116 5.73 -19.52 -11.36
N GLN A 117 6.08 -18.27 -11.58
CA GLN A 117 7.46 -17.88 -11.82
C GLN A 117 8.27 -17.64 -10.56
N PHE A 118 7.65 -17.11 -9.51
CA PHE A 118 8.36 -16.71 -8.31
C PHE A 118 7.91 -17.42 -7.03
N GLY A 119 6.85 -18.16 -7.08
CA GLY A 119 6.35 -18.88 -5.92
C GLY A 119 6.91 -20.33 -5.79
#